data_4373eecfc9e3c3a53fc66f951b5ced1a
#
_entry.id   4373eecfc9e3c3a53fc66f951b5ced1a
#
_cell.length_a   1.000
_cell.length_b   1.000
_cell.length_c   1.000
_cell.angle_alpha   90.00
_cell.angle_beta   90.00
_cell.angle_gamma   90.00
#
_symmetry.space_group_name_H-M   'P 1'
#
loop_
_entity.id
_entity.type
_entity.pdbx_description
1 polymer ?
#
loop_
_entity_poly.entity_id
_entity_poly.type
_entity_poly.pdbx_seq_one_letter_code
_entity_poly.pdbx_strand_id
1 'polypeptide(L)'
;MSIGVVIYEDNIFLRNSISDLISVSDVFTLKGAYENCDHVSIDMETLHPQVVLMDIEMSGTNGLQGLRIIKNKFPKVLVIMLTVFEDNDSVFDAIRAGASGYLLKKTPPEKISEAILDVVNGGAPMTSSIARKVLDLFPKTPSPSEELDKLGPREQEVLNLLVTGHSYKMIADKCGITIETVRSHIKRIYEKLQVHSATEAASKAYPTRRD
;
A
#
# COMPACT_ATOMS: atom_id res chain seq x y z
N MET A 1 -5.35 -29.31 -12.06
CA MET A 1 -5.03 -29.34 -10.63
C MET A 1 -5.98 -28.40 -9.93
N SER A 2 -6.66 -28.83 -8.88
CA SER A 2 -7.55 -27.96 -8.08
C SER A 2 -6.73 -27.08 -7.12
N ILE A 3 -7.22 -25.88 -6.85
CA ILE A 3 -6.60 -24.94 -5.93
C ILE A 3 -6.97 -25.31 -4.50
N GLY A 4 -5.97 -25.64 -3.68
CA GLY A 4 -6.17 -25.98 -2.25
C GLY A 4 -6.43 -24.73 -1.42
N VAL A 5 -7.58 -24.67 -0.75
CA VAL A 5 -8.01 -23.52 0.06
C VAL A 5 -8.17 -23.93 1.53
N VAL A 6 -7.69 -23.09 2.44
CA VAL A 6 -7.96 -23.16 3.89
C VAL A 6 -8.69 -21.90 4.33
N ILE A 7 -9.60 -22.04 5.28
CA ILE A 7 -10.43 -20.96 5.82
C ILE A 7 -10.16 -20.82 7.32
N TYR A 8 -9.92 -19.58 7.78
CA TYR A 8 -9.92 -19.18 9.19
C TYR A 8 -11.00 -18.12 9.41
N GLU A 9 -12.05 -18.50 10.15
CA GLU A 9 -13.25 -17.68 10.39
C GLU A 9 -13.93 -18.17 11.67
N ASP A 10 -14.13 -17.30 12.65
CA ASP A 10 -14.75 -17.68 13.93
C ASP A 10 -16.27 -17.86 13.83
N ASN A 11 -16.94 -17.09 12.95
CA ASN A 11 -18.36 -17.22 12.72
C ASN A 11 -18.68 -18.51 11.96
N ILE A 12 -19.28 -19.49 12.67
CA ILE A 12 -19.58 -20.80 12.12
C ILE A 12 -20.49 -20.76 10.88
N PHE A 13 -21.45 -19.82 10.81
CA PHE A 13 -22.35 -19.73 9.67
C PHE A 13 -21.64 -19.24 8.41
N LEU A 14 -20.78 -18.23 8.57
CA LEU A 14 -19.99 -17.72 7.46
C LEU A 14 -18.94 -18.73 7.03
N ARG A 15 -18.25 -19.36 7.99
CA ARG A 15 -17.26 -20.43 7.74
C ARG A 15 -17.87 -21.56 6.91
N ASN A 16 -19.08 -22.02 7.30
CA ASN A 16 -19.80 -23.07 6.57
C ASN A 16 -20.22 -22.61 5.17
N SER A 17 -20.77 -21.39 5.04
CA SER A 17 -21.18 -20.85 3.74
C SER A 17 -20.01 -20.74 2.75
N ILE A 18 -18.85 -20.31 3.23
CA ILE A 18 -17.63 -20.26 2.38
C ILE A 18 -17.12 -21.66 2.09
N SER A 19 -17.19 -22.59 3.05
CA SER A 19 -16.80 -23.97 2.85
C SER A 19 -17.66 -24.64 1.78
N ASP A 20 -18.97 -24.43 1.81
CA ASP A 20 -19.91 -24.93 0.80
C ASP A 20 -19.60 -24.34 -0.59
N LEU A 21 -19.36 -23.02 -0.66
CA LEU A 21 -18.96 -22.34 -1.89
C LEU A 21 -17.71 -22.98 -2.53
N ILE A 22 -16.68 -23.23 -1.72
CA ILE A 22 -15.43 -23.86 -2.18
C ILE A 22 -15.67 -25.30 -2.60
N SER A 23 -16.47 -26.05 -1.83
CA SER A 23 -16.69 -27.50 -2.02
C SER A 23 -17.55 -27.84 -3.26
N VAL A 24 -18.43 -26.93 -3.68
CA VAL A 24 -19.29 -27.11 -4.89
C VAL A 24 -18.50 -26.88 -6.17
N SER A 25 -17.34 -26.23 -6.11
CA SER A 25 -16.54 -25.89 -7.29
C SER A 25 -15.58 -27.00 -7.68
N ASP A 26 -15.53 -27.36 -8.96
CA ASP A 26 -14.54 -28.32 -9.50
C ASP A 26 -13.11 -27.73 -9.56
N VAL A 27 -12.98 -26.40 -9.37
CA VAL A 27 -11.69 -25.69 -9.46
C VAL A 27 -10.98 -25.64 -8.10
N PHE A 28 -11.72 -25.69 -7.01
CA PHE A 28 -11.18 -25.56 -5.66
C PHE A 28 -11.24 -26.88 -4.89
N THR A 29 -10.40 -27.00 -3.89
CA THR A 29 -10.45 -28.09 -2.90
C THR A 29 -10.34 -27.48 -1.50
N LEU A 30 -11.37 -27.64 -0.69
CA LEU A 30 -11.31 -27.27 0.72
C LEU A 30 -10.35 -28.20 1.46
N LYS A 31 -9.26 -27.65 1.98
CA LYS A 31 -8.24 -28.40 2.73
C LYS A 31 -8.52 -28.38 4.23
N GLY A 32 -9.16 -27.34 4.74
CA GLY A 32 -9.53 -27.19 6.14
C GLY A 32 -10.31 -25.91 6.38
N ALA A 33 -11.09 -25.90 7.48
CA ALA A 33 -11.83 -24.71 7.93
C ALA A 33 -11.78 -24.66 9.47
N TYR A 34 -11.24 -23.59 10.00
CA TYR A 34 -10.89 -23.44 11.42
C TYR A 34 -11.49 -22.14 11.99
N GLU A 35 -11.72 -22.14 13.30
CA GLU A 35 -12.29 -21.00 14.01
C GLU A 35 -11.25 -19.95 14.44
N ASN A 36 -9.97 -20.30 14.45
CA ASN A 36 -8.86 -19.40 14.79
C ASN A 36 -7.54 -19.89 14.18
N CYS A 37 -6.46 -19.16 14.41
CA CYS A 37 -5.13 -19.44 13.90
C CYS A 37 -4.18 -20.12 14.89
N ASP A 38 -4.68 -20.72 16.00
CA ASP A 38 -3.82 -21.29 17.06
C ASP A 38 -2.88 -22.38 16.54
N HIS A 39 -3.29 -23.13 15.53
CA HIS A 39 -2.51 -24.21 14.93
C HIS A 39 -2.04 -23.90 13.51
N VAL A 40 -2.05 -22.63 13.08
CA VAL A 40 -1.78 -22.22 11.70
C VAL A 40 -0.49 -22.78 11.10
N SER A 41 0.60 -22.88 11.87
CA SER A 41 1.85 -23.46 11.38
C SER A 41 1.72 -24.93 11.03
N ILE A 42 1.06 -25.72 11.88
CA ILE A 42 0.83 -27.16 11.69
C ILE A 42 -0.11 -27.38 10.51
N ASP A 43 -1.16 -26.55 10.40
CA ASP A 43 -2.13 -26.62 9.31
C ASP A 43 -1.46 -26.37 7.94
N MET A 44 -0.59 -25.36 7.85
CA MET A 44 0.17 -25.09 6.61
C MET A 44 1.12 -26.23 6.24
N GLU A 45 1.82 -26.80 7.23
CA GLU A 45 2.74 -27.93 7.03
C GLU A 45 2.02 -29.21 6.61
N THR A 46 0.80 -29.45 7.12
CA THR A 46 0.06 -30.70 6.86
C THR A 46 -0.77 -30.61 5.58
N LEU A 47 -1.44 -29.48 5.36
CA LEU A 47 -2.45 -29.33 4.30
C LEU A 47 -1.87 -28.79 3.00
N HIS A 48 -0.74 -28.11 3.06
CA HIS A 48 -0.08 -27.48 1.91
C HIS A 48 -1.08 -26.69 1.04
N PRO A 49 -1.82 -25.70 1.59
CA PRO A 49 -2.77 -24.92 0.80
C PRO A 49 -2.03 -23.95 -0.14
N GLN A 50 -2.67 -23.60 -1.24
CA GLN A 50 -2.21 -22.52 -2.11
C GLN A 50 -2.77 -21.17 -1.66
N VAL A 51 -4.01 -21.15 -1.19
CA VAL A 51 -4.73 -19.95 -0.76
C VAL A 51 -5.30 -20.14 0.64
N VAL A 52 -5.23 -19.10 1.45
CA VAL A 52 -5.89 -18.99 2.74
C VAL A 52 -6.87 -17.82 2.71
N LEU A 53 -8.12 -18.06 3.06
CA LEU A 53 -9.09 -17.02 3.41
C LEU A 53 -9.05 -16.82 4.91
N MET A 54 -8.85 -15.58 5.38
CA MET A 54 -8.56 -15.33 6.78
C MET A 54 -9.30 -14.09 7.29
N ASP A 55 -10.12 -14.28 8.32
CA ASP A 55 -10.63 -13.15 9.08
C ASP A 55 -9.56 -12.53 9.96
N ILE A 56 -9.72 -11.26 10.31
CA ILE A 56 -8.84 -10.54 11.25
C ILE A 56 -9.21 -10.85 12.69
N GLU A 57 -10.50 -10.72 13.03
CA GLU A 57 -10.97 -10.84 14.41
C GLU A 57 -11.45 -12.25 14.71
N MET A 58 -10.63 -12.98 15.42
CA MET A 58 -10.93 -14.33 15.91
C MET A 58 -10.42 -14.47 17.33
N SER A 59 -11.05 -15.38 18.11
CA SER A 59 -10.58 -15.73 19.45
C SER A 59 -9.20 -16.42 19.39
N GLY A 60 -8.38 -16.25 20.42
CA GLY A 60 -7.01 -16.81 20.43
C GLY A 60 -6.05 -16.06 19.52
N THR A 61 -5.36 -16.77 18.65
CA THR A 61 -4.46 -16.17 17.65
C THR A 61 -5.29 -15.52 16.54
N ASN A 62 -5.26 -14.20 16.44
CA ASN A 62 -6.01 -13.44 15.44
C ASN A 62 -5.40 -13.56 14.02
N GLY A 63 -6.18 -13.12 13.00
CA GLY A 63 -5.78 -13.28 11.61
C GLY A 63 -4.52 -12.50 11.20
N LEU A 64 -4.26 -11.32 11.77
CA LEU A 64 -3.02 -10.57 11.48
C LEU A 64 -1.78 -11.29 12.03
N GLN A 65 -1.91 -11.93 13.18
CA GLN A 65 -0.84 -12.77 13.73
C GLN A 65 -0.64 -14.02 12.87
N GLY A 66 -1.75 -14.70 12.49
CA GLY A 66 -1.75 -15.84 11.58
C GLY A 66 -1.10 -15.51 10.23
N LEU A 67 -1.45 -14.39 9.63
CA LEU A 67 -0.86 -13.88 8.40
C LEU A 67 0.67 -13.72 8.53
N ARG A 68 1.15 -13.09 9.61
CA ARG A 68 2.60 -12.90 9.85
C ARG A 68 3.32 -14.24 9.98
N ILE A 69 2.72 -15.22 10.68
CA ILE A 69 3.28 -16.57 10.82
C ILE A 69 3.37 -17.24 9.44
N ILE A 70 2.30 -17.19 8.65
CA ILE A 70 2.26 -17.79 7.31
C ILE A 70 3.33 -17.15 6.42
N LYS A 71 3.38 -15.83 6.35
CA LYS A 71 4.31 -15.15 5.44
C LYS A 71 5.77 -15.33 5.82
N ASN A 72 6.07 -15.48 7.11
CA ASN A 72 7.44 -15.75 7.57
C ASN A 72 7.89 -17.19 7.26
N LYS A 73 7.03 -18.19 7.47
CA LYS A 73 7.40 -19.60 7.31
C LYS A 73 7.03 -20.18 5.94
N PHE A 74 5.95 -19.70 5.34
CA PHE A 74 5.36 -20.21 4.10
C PHE A 74 5.10 -19.07 3.10
N PRO A 75 6.13 -18.34 2.64
CA PRO A 75 5.95 -17.11 1.85
C PRO A 75 5.20 -17.30 0.53
N LYS A 76 5.14 -18.53 0.02
CA LYS A 76 4.42 -18.86 -1.22
C LYS A 76 2.92 -19.02 -1.03
N VAL A 77 2.44 -19.23 0.19
CA VAL A 77 1.00 -19.32 0.49
C VAL A 77 0.38 -17.93 0.30
N LEU A 78 -0.66 -17.87 -0.51
CA LEU A 78 -1.41 -16.65 -0.79
C LEU A 78 -2.48 -16.46 0.28
N VAL A 79 -2.52 -15.29 0.92
CA VAL A 79 -3.47 -15.01 2.00
C VAL A 79 -4.37 -13.86 1.57
N ILE A 80 -5.67 -14.11 1.49
CA ILE A 80 -6.70 -13.10 1.27
C ILE A 80 -7.37 -12.83 2.62
N MET A 81 -7.28 -11.60 3.10
CA MET A 81 -8.04 -11.17 4.28
C MET A 81 -9.52 -11.04 3.92
N LEU A 82 -10.41 -11.61 4.72
CA LEU A 82 -11.86 -11.53 4.56
C LEU A 82 -12.47 -11.07 5.88
N THR A 83 -12.81 -9.81 6.00
CA THR A 83 -13.12 -9.19 7.30
C THR A 83 -14.16 -8.09 7.20
N VAL A 84 -14.70 -7.66 8.34
CA VAL A 84 -15.58 -6.48 8.45
C VAL A 84 -14.79 -5.17 8.56
N PHE A 85 -13.49 -5.23 8.87
CA PHE A 85 -12.67 -4.04 9.12
C PHE A 85 -12.36 -3.29 7.83
N GLU A 86 -12.70 -2.01 7.84
CA GLU A 86 -12.40 -1.07 6.74
C GLU A 86 -11.47 0.07 7.20
N ASP A 87 -11.05 0.10 8.48
CA ASP A 87 -10.18 1.17 8.98
C ASP A 87 -8.77 1.11 8.34
N ASN A 88 -8.12 2.28 8.30
CA ASN A 88 -6.83 2.40 7.62
C ASN A 88 -5.72 1.59 8.28
N ASP A 89 -5.74 1.47 9.61
CA ASP A 89 -4.68 0.80 10.37
C ASP A 89 -4.73 -0.72 10.11
N SER A 90 -5.91 -1.34 10.16
CA SER A 90 -6.10 -2.77 9.86
C SER A 90 -5.71 -3.12 8.42
N VAL A 91 -6.10 -2.28 7.45
CA VAL A 91 -5.74 -2.46 6.03
C VAL A 91 -4.23 -2.34 5.84
N PHE A 92 -3.62 -1.32 6.45
CA PHE A 92 -2.18 -1.07 6.34
C PHE A 92 -1.36 -2.21 6.95
N ASP A 93 -1.74 -2.66 8.14
CA ASP A 93 -1.06 -3.74 8.84
C ASP A 93 -1.13 -5.06 8.08
N ALA A 94 -2.27 -5.39 7.48
CA ALA A 94 -2.42 -6.58 6.65
C ALA A 94 -1.54 -6.52 5.40
N ILE A 95 -1.51 -5.38 4.69
CA ILE A 95 -0.69 -5.21 3.49
C ILE A 95 0.80 -5.28 3.84
N ARG A 96 1.24 -4.61 4.91
CA ARG A 96 2.63 -4.67 5.39
C ARG A 96 3.03 -6.08 5.82
N ALA A 97 2.10 -6.85 6.37
CA ALA A 97 2.34 -8.24 6.74
C ALA A 97 2.36 -9.19 5.53
N GLY A 98 2.07 -8.70 4.31
CA GLY A 98 2.16 -9.43 3.06
C GLY A 98 0.85 -10.10 2.64
N ALA A 99 -0.31 -9.58 3.04
CA ALA A 99 -1.60 -10.04 2.50
C ALA A 99 -1.59 -9.96 0.96
N SER A 100 -2.09 -10.99 0.31
CA SER A 100 -2.16 -11.09 -1.15
C SER A 100 -3.47 -10.50 -1.70
N GLY A 101 -4.47 -10.29 -0.84
CA GLY A 101 -5.74 -9.66 -1.16
C GLY A 101 -6.48 -9.21 0.11
N TYR A 102 -7.50 -8.36 -0.05
CA TYR A 102 -8.28 -7.85 1.06
C TYR A 102 -9.74 -7.63 0.65
N LEU A 103 -10.64 -8.43 1.17
CA LEU A 103 -12.07 -8.41 0.87
C LEU A 103 -12.86 -8.10 2.14
N LEU A 104 -14.00 -7.49 1.97
CA LEU A 104 -14.96 -7.29 3.05
C LEU A 104 -15.93 -8.47 3.12
N LYS A 105 -16.37 -8.86 4.33
CA LYS A 105 -17.34 -9.97 4.55
C LYS A 105 -18.69 -9.74 3.85
N LYS A 106 -19.02 -8.51 3.45
CA LYS A 106 -20.16 -8.19 2.59
C LYS A 106 -19.97 -8.51 1.11
N THR A 107 -18.79 -8.99 0.72
CA THR A 107 -18.49 -9.38 -0.66
C THR A 107 -19.35 -10.58 -1.07
N PRO A 108 -20.04 -10.53 -2.22
CA PRO A 108 -20.84 -11.65 -2.70
C PRO A 108 -19.99 -12.92 -2.90
N PRO A 109 -20.56 -14.12 -2.67
CA PRO A 109 -19.84 -15.39 -2.77
C PRO A 109 -19.11 -15.59 -4.11
N GLU A 110 -19.73 -15.19 -5.20
CA GLU A 110 -19.16 -15.30 -6.55
C GLU A 110 -17.84 -14.49 -6.66
N LYS A 111 -17.80 -13.33 -6.00
CA LYS A 111 -16.61 -12.47 -5.98
C LYS A 111 -15.49 -13.03 -5.12
N ILE A 112 -15.80 -13.86 -4.11
CA ILE A 112 -14.78 -14.57 -3.33
C ILE A 112 -14.10 -15.61 -4.23
N SER A 113 -14.88 -16.37 -5.02
CA SER A 113 -14.33 -17.31 -5.99
C SER A 113 -13.46 -16.65 -7.06
N GLU A 114 -13.92 -15.53 -7.63
CA GLU A 114 -13.13 -14.72 -8.57
C GLU A 114 -11.82 -14.24 -7.94
N ALA A 115 -11.86 -13.78 -6.69
CA ALA A 115 -10.69 -13.31 -5.97
C ALA A 115 -9.65 -14.41 -5.70
N ILE A 116 -10.09 -15.65 -5.42
CA ILE A 116 -9.19 -16.79 -5.29
C ILE A 116 -8.49 -17.07 -6.62
N LEU A 117 -9.21 -17.02 -7.74
CA LEU A 117 -8.62 -17.20 -9.07
C LEU A 117 -7.66 -16.05 -9.41
N ASP A 118 -8.05 -14.81 -9.14
CA ASP A 118 -7.24 -13.63 -9.41
C ASP A 118 -5.90 -13.67 -8.65
N VAL A 119 -5.93 -13.97 -7.35
CA VAL A 119 -4.70 -14.04 -6.55
C VAL A 119 -3.74 -15.13 -7.00
N VAL A 120 -4.24 -16.28 -7.43
CA VAL A 120 -3.42 -17.38 -7.95
C VAL A 120 -2.76 -17.00 -9.28
N ASN A 121 -3.40 -16.15 -10.06
CA ASN A 121 -2.87 -15.61 -11.31
C ASN A 121 -1.97 -14.37 -11.12
N GLY A 122 -1.62 -14.02 -9.88
CA GLY A 122 -0.71 -12.92 -9.55
C GLY A 122 -1.42 -11.56 -9.36
N GLY A 123 -2.74 -11.52 -9.33
CA GLY A 123 -3.53 -10.34 -8.99
C GLY A 123 -3.52 -10.03 -7.49
N ALA A 124 -4.10 -8.90 -7.13
CA ALA A 124 -4.28 -8.44 -5.75
C ALA A 124 -5.75 -8.04 -5.53
N PRO A 125 -6.65 -9.01 -5.35
CA PRO A 125 -8.08 -8.74 -5.23
C PRO A 125 -8.39 -7.87 -4.02
N MET A 126 -9.11 -6.78 -4.28
CA MET A 126 -9.54 -5.83 -3.24
C MET A 126 -10.94 -5.32 -3.56
N THR A 127 -11.76 -5.09 -2.53
CA THR A 127 -12.98 -4.31 -2.73
C THR A 127 -12.62 -2.87 -3.10
N SER A 128 -13.47 -2.17 -3.86
CA SER A 128 -13.16 -0.82 -4.35
C SER A 128 -12.87 0.18 -3.22
N SER A 129 -13.54 0.04 -2.07
CA SER A 129 -13.29 0.87 -0.89
C SER A 129 -11.89 0.63 -0.30
N ILE A 130 -11.45 -0.62 -0.26
CA ILE A 130 -10.12 -0.99 0.23
C ILE A 130 -9.03 -0.53 -0.75
N ALA A 131 -9.21 -0.74 -2.04
CA ALA A 131 -8.27 -0.26 -3.06
C ALA A 131 -8.05 1.26 -2.97
N ARG A 132 -9.10 2.04 -2.71
CA ARG A 132 -8.99 3.49 -2.49
C ARG A 132 -8.14 3.81 -1.27
N LYS A 133 -8.36 3.13 -0.15
CA LYS A 133 -7.56 3.31 1.08
C LYS A 133 -6.10 2.97 0.88
N VAL A 134 -5.81 1.89 0.16
CA VAL A 134 -4.43 1.51 -0.19
C VAL A 134 -3.73 2.62 -0.98
N LEU A 135 -4.41 3.20 -1.99
CA LEU A 135 -3.86 4.32 -2.75
C LEU A 135 -3.61 5.56 -1.88
N ASP A 136 -4.47 5.80 -0.88
CA ASP A 136 -4.31 6.93 0.04
C ASP A 136 -3.19 6.71 1.10
N LEU A 137 -2.75 5.45 1.31
CA LEU A 137 -1.60 5.12 2.18
C LEU A 137 -0.25 5.51 1.55
N PHE A 138 -0.19 5.59 0.22
CA PHE A 138 1.03 6.09 -0.42
C PHE A 138 1.08 7.61 -0.27
N PRO A 139 2.18 8.16 0.26
CA PRO A 139 2.34 9.60 0.32
C PRO A 139 2.19 10.13 -1.12
N LYS A 140 1.21 10.99 -1.31
CA LYS A 140 1.13 11.77 -2.55
C LYS A 140 2.43 12.55 -2.61
N THR A 141 3.33 12.20 -3.52
CA THR A 141 4.47 13.08 -3.81
C THR A 141 3.87 14.44 -4.13
N PRO A 142 4.20 15.50 -3.38
CA PRO A 142 3.68 16.82 -3.67
C PRO A 142 3.93 17.10 -5.15
N SER A 143 2.93 17.59 -5.85
CA SER A 143 3.15 18.00 -7.23
C SER A 143 4.26 19.06 -7.24
N PRO A 144 5.07 19.17 -8.28
CA PRO A 144 6.08 20.23 -8.37
C PRO A 144 5.48 21.63 -8.11
N SER A 145 4.21 21.85 -8.45
CA SER A 145 3.48 23.08 -8.12
C SER A 145 3.24 23.23 -6.62
N GLU A 146 2.84 22.19 -5.89
CA GLU A 146 2.61 22.25 -4.43
C GLU A 146 3.90 22.47 -3.63
N GLU A 147 5.03 21.99 -4.14
CA GLU A 147 6.34 22.27 -3.53
C GLU A 147 6.77 23.73 -3.78
N LEU A 148 6.52 24.26 -4.97
CA LEU A 148 6.80 25.67 -5.31
C LEU A 148 5.89 26.65 -4.56
N ASP A 149 4.65 26.26 -4.27
CA ASP A 149 3.70 27.06 -3.49
C ASP A 149 4.15 27.27 -2.02
N LYS A 150 5.08 26.45 -1.52
CA LYS A 150 5.72 26.67 -0.21
C LYS A 150 6.71 27.83 -0.20
N LEU A 151 7.13 28.30 -1.38
CA LEU A 151 8.04 29.43 -1.51
C LEU A 151 7.27 30.75 -1.48
N GLY A 152 7.77 31.69 -0.69
CA GLY A 152 7.25 33.05 -0.73
C GLY A 152 7.57 33.74 -2.08
N PRO A 153 6.85 34.82 -2.43
CA PRO A 153 7.03 35.50 -3.72
C PRO A 153 8.49 35.87 -4.03
N ARG A 154 9.23 36.28 -3.00
CA ARG A 154 10.63 36.68 -3.14
C ARG A 154 11.56 35.46 -3.34
N GLU A 155 11.25 34.35 -2.70
CA GLU A 155 11.98 33.11 -2.89
C GLU A 155 11.74 32.52 -4.29
N GLN A 156 10.52 32.62 -4.81
CA GLN A 156 10.21 32.23 -6.19
C GLN A 156 10.97 33.07 -7.21
N GLU A 157 11.05 34.41 -7.01
CA GLU A 157 11.81 35.32 -7.89
C GLU A 157 13.30 34.94 -7.90
N VAL A 158 13.90 34.72 -6.73
CA VAL A 158 15.30 34.31 -6.60
C VAL A 158 15.53 32.93 -7.22
N LEU A 159 14.62 31.96 -7.03
CA LEU A 159 14.69 30.62 -7.64
C LEU A 159 14.67 30.75 -9.17
N ASN A 160 13.75 31.49 -9.75
CA ASN A 160 13.62 31.66 -11.20
C ASN A 160 14.91 32.23 -11.82
N LEU A 161 15.53 33.23 -11.18
CA LEU A 161 16.80 33.75 -11.63
C LEU A 161 17.96 32.79 -11.49
N LEU A 162 17.96 31.97 -10.41
CA LEU A 162 18.99 30.96 -10.18
C LEU A 162 18.94 29.86 -11.24
N VAL A 163 17.76 29.32 -11.54
CA VAL A 163 17.57 28.21 -12.51
C VAL A 163 17.79 28.66 -13.97
N THR A 164 17.66 29.97 -14.25
CA THR A 164 18.02 30.57 -15.54
C THR A 164 19.50 30.89 -15.66
N GLY A 165 20.33 30.47 -14.68
CA GLY A 165 21.78 30.54 -14.76
C GLY A 165 22.41 31.87 -14.32
N HIS A 166 21.67 32.76 -13.64
CA HIS A 166 22.21 34.00 -13.12
C HIS A 166 23.15 33.76 -11.91
N SER A 167 24.26 34.47 -11.88
CA SER A 167 25.16 34.46 -10.71
C SER A 167 24.52 35.19 -9.53
N TYR A 168 24.94 34.89 -8.31
CA TYR A 168 24.43 35.53 -7.08
C TYR A 168 24.55 37.05 -7.13
N LYS A 169 25.61 37.57 -7.76
CA LYS A 169 25.79 39.03 -7.99
C LYS A 169 24.70 39.59 -8.91
N MET A 170 24.41 38.92 -10.02
CA MET A 170 23.36 39.33 -10.95
C MET A 170 21.97 39.21 -10.32
N ILE A 171 21.72 38.21 -9.49
CA ILE A 171 20.47 38.06 -8.74
C ILE A 171 20.33 39.22 -7.75
N ALA A 172 21.39 39.56 -7.01
CA ALA A 172 21.41 40.66 -6.06
C ALA A 172 21.06 41.99 -6.75
N ASP A 173 21.71 42.28 -7.89
CA ASP A 173 21.47 43.49 -8.68
C ASP A 173 20.03 43.54 -9.21
N LYS A 174 19.50 42.44 -9.80
CA LYS A 174 18.14 42.39 -10.35
C LYS A 174 17.07 42.48 -9.28
N CYS A 175 17.32 41.91 -8.13
CA CYS A 175 16.38 41.87 -7.00
C CYS A 175 16.51 43.11 -6.09
N GLY A 176 17.52 43.98 -6.26
CA GLY A 176 17.77 45.15 -5.40
C GLY A 176 18.10 44.78 -3.95
N ILE A 177 18.84 43.68 -3.73
CA ILE A 177 19.24 43.16 -2.42
C ILE A 177 20.74 42.86 -2.36
N THR A 178 21.27 42.57 -1.17
CA THR A 178 22.68 42.22 -1.03
C THR A 178 22.93 40.75 -1.42
N ILE A 179 24.18 40.42 -1.77
CA ILE A 179 24.59 39.02 -2.06
C ILE A 179 24.33 38.11 -0.85
N GLU A 180 24.55 38.61 0.36
CA GLU A 180 24.25 37.89 1.63
C GLU A 180 22.76 37.57 1.74
N THR A 181 21.90 38.50 1.33
CA THR A 181 20.45 38.27 1.31
C THR A 181 20.08 37.21 0.28
N VAL A 182 20.71 37.18 -0.90
CA VAL A 182 20.53 36.12 -1.91
C VAL A 182 20.93 34.77 -1.36
N ARG A 183 22.09 34.67 -0.69
CA ARG A 183 22.54 33.40 -0.05
C ARG A 183 21.54 32.92 0.98
N SER A 184 20.98 33.84 1.79
CA SER A 184 19.98 33.49 2.80
C SER A 184 18.67 32.98 2.16
N HIS A 185 18.22 33.58 1.06
CA HIS A 185 17.06 33.07 0.32
C HIS A 185 17.34 31.69 -0.29
N ILE A 186 18.50 31.49 -0.93
CA ILE A 186 18.86 30.20 -1.53
C ILE A 186 18.91 29.11 -0.49
N LYS A 187 19.47 29.36 0.69
CA LYS A 187 19.48 28.40 1.79
C LYS A 187 18.04 27.99 2.19
N ARG A 188 17.15 28.95 2.39
CA ARG A 188 15.74 28.68 2.72
C ARG A 188 15.00 27.95 1.58
N ILE A 189 15.27 28.30 0.32
CA ILE A 189 14.71 27.61 -0.85
C ILE A 189 15.14 26.13 -0.84
N TYR A 190 16.44 25.86 -0.61
CA TYR A 190 16.97 24.49 -0.57
C TYR A 190 16.36 23.67 0.58
N GLU A 191 16.22 24.28 1.76
CA GLU A 191 15.55 23.66 2.91
C GLU A 191 14.07 23.33 2.61
N LYS A 192 13.32 24.30 2.03
CA LYS A 192 11.89 24.12 1.72
C LYS A 192 11.65 23.12 0.59
N LEU A 193 12.50 23.11 -0.43
CA LEU A 193 12.43 22.19 -1.56
C LEU A 193 13.13 20.84 -1.28
N GLN A 194 13.83 20.69 -0.16
CA GLN A 194 14.61 19.50 0.18
C GLN A 194 15.60 19.11 -0.93
N VAL A 195 16.39 20.09 -1.39
CA VAL A 195 17.42 19.94 -2.42
C VAL A 195 18.76 20.43 -1.90
N HIS A 196 19.86 19.98 -2.54
CA HIS A 196 21.23 20.32 -2.13
C HIS A 196 22.01 21.10 -3.21
N SER A 197 21.41 21.32 -4.37
CA SER A 197 22.06 22.01 -5.48
C SER A 197 21.09 22.83 -6.34
N ALA A 198 21.65 23.81 -7.10
CA ALA A 198 20.90 24.59 -8.07
C ALA A 198 20.31 23.70 -9.18
N THR A 199 21.02 22.65 -9.57
CA THR A 199 20.57 21.69 -10.60
C THR A 199 19.35 20.89 -10.11
N GLU A 200 19.37 20.43 -8.87
CA GLU A 200 18.21 19.76 -8.26
C GLU A 200 17.02 20.70 -8.11
N ALA A 201 17.27 21.96 -7.68
CA ALA A 201 16.24 22.97 -7.61
C ALA A 201 15.61 23.28 -8.98
N ALA A 202 16.42 23.33 -10.03
CA ALA A 202 15.95 23.50 -11.40
C ALA A 202 15.09 22.32 -11.88
N SER A 203 15.52 21.08 -11.60
CA SER A 203 14.77 19.87 -11.93
C SER A 203 13.41 19.80 -11.23
N LYS A 204 13.32 20.29 -10.00
CA LYS A 204 12.06 20.39 -9.26
C LYS A 204 11.17 21.53 -9.77
N ALA A 205 11.74 22.70 -10.07
CA ALA A 205 11.00 23.84 -10.57
C ALA A 205 10.45 23.64 -11.99
N TYR A 206 11.21 22.94 -12.83
CA TYR A 206 10.89 22.68 -14.23
C TYR A 206 11.11 21.20 -14.57
N PRO A 207 10.22 20.31 -14.14
CA PRO A 207 10.34 18.90 -14.48
C PRO A 207 10.26 18.73 -16.00
N THR A 208 11.34 18.29 -16.61
CA THR A 208 11.35 17.88 -18.01
C THR A 208 10.37 16.69 -18.12
N ARG A 209 9.30 16.84 -18.90
CA ARG A 209 8.48 15.71 -19.31
C ARG A 209 9.42 14.70 -19.97
N ARG A 210 9.60 13.55 -19.33
CA ARG A 210 10.16 12.39 -20.04
C ARG A 210 9.01 11.86 -20.91
N ASP A 211 9.15 12.06 -22.23
CA ASP A 211 8.34 11.36 -23.22
C ASP A 211 8.51 9.85 -23.09
#